data_66465644c7a9790dda82c570963a80d2
#
_entry.id   66465644c7a9790dda82c570963a80d2
#
_cell.length_a   1.000
_cell.length_b   1.000
_cell.length_c   1.000
_cell.angle_alpha   90.00
_cell.angle_beta   90.00
_cell.angle_gamma   90.00
#
_symmetry.space_group_name_H-M   'P 1'
#
loop_
_entity.id
_entity.type
_entity.pdbx_description
1 polymer ?
#
loop_
_entity_poly.entity_id
_entity_poly.type
_entity_poly.pdbx_seq_one_letter_code
_entity_poly.pdbx_strand_id
1 'polypeptide(L)'
;MKKKIISACLAACFSLSLGAVISAETIPIRQKETLASPSAKQMKAAPEKQPKKEKAKKKKDKKNKKENKKKENKEASPICQMDEPWIEVGLTSGMRLSLTGLEACRGTVDGKTVSTYRKGEEFSISRAGQMISINGKKLGTAVYLEPVQTEPSFAVKGNRYRGKMKLIPSPWNEGVVLVNVVPMEEYLRGVVPSESIPTWRIDALKAQAVAARTYALYHRNGYRASGYDVTDDVESQVYKGAGVETKATDEAVRETRGEVITFDGKAIDALFHADGGGYTEYGENVWGISKPYLQGVPEELSPQTKKPWTVTLTRDAFSKKLSASGYGVGKIQNIKLSNLQFGKVHYAGDRTPAGRVKKLICRGSNGWVSLSGVTMRKIFGLRSAMFDILFKGDQLIITGYGYGHGLGLSQWGAEAMAEKHGDGKDYYKEILAHYYQGTKVEKWYK
;
A
#
# COMPACT_ATOMS: atom_id res chain seq x y z
N MET A 1 -33.33 -9.70 0.83
CA MET A 1 -32.34 -10.32 1.72
C MET A 1 -30.86 -10.14 1.30
N LYS A 2 -30.54 -10.01 0.00
CA LYS A 2 -29.14 -9.87 -0.50
C LYS A 2 -28.45 -8.51 -0.20
N LYS A 3 -29.18 -7.44 0.08
CA LYS A 3 -28.60 -6.10 0.38
C LYS A 3 -28.08 -5.88 1.80
N LYS A 4 -28.45 -6.76 2.77
CA LYS A 4 -27.98 -6.62 4.17
C LYS A 4 -26.64 -7.32 4.45
N ILE A 5 -26.22 -8.25 3.61
CA ILE A 5 -24.98 -9.02 3.80
C ILE A 5 -23.75 -8.24 3.35
N ILE A 6 -23.88 -7.36 2.33
CA ILE A 6 -22.77 -6.52 1.81
C ILE A 6 -22.34 -5.47 2.84
N SER A 7 -23.26 -4.97 3.68
CA SER A 7 -22.93 -3.99 4.73
C SER A 7 -22.19 -4.61 5.92
N ALA A 8 -22.34 -5.91 6.15
CA ALA A 8 -21.71 -6.60 7.29
C ALA A 8 -20.24 -6.96 7.04
N CYS A 9 -19.84 -7.28 5.82
CA CYS A 9 -18.43 -7.58 5.52
C CYS A 9 -17.53 -6.34 5.56
N LEU A 10 -18.03 -5.18 5.12
CA LEU A 10 -17.29 -3.91 5.29
C LEU A 10 -17.16 -3.48 6.76
N ALA A 11 -18.17 -3.79 7.60
CA ALA A 11 -18.12 -3.51 9.03
C ALA A 11 -17.16 -4.42 9.80
N ALA A 12 -16.99 -5.68 9.38
CA ALA A 12 -16.10 -6.63 10.05
C ALA A 12 -14.61 -6.34 9.85
N CYS A 13 -14.21 -5.77 8.70
CA CYS A 13 -12.85 -5.28 8.51
C CYS A 13 -12.55 -3.97 9.29
N PHE A 14 -13.61 -3.26 9.75
CA PHE A 14 -13.50 -1.95 10.39
C PHE A 14 -13.76 -1.94 11.92
N SER A 15 -14.40 -2.99 12.48
CA SER A 15 -14.75 -3.03 13.89
C SER A 15 -13.67 -3.59 14.81
N LEU A 16 -12.58 -4.14 14.27
CA LEU A 16 -11.45 -4.68 15.06
C LEU A 16 -10.37 -3.64 15.41
N SER A 17 -10.48 -2.40 14.94
CA SER A 17 -9.54 -1.33 15.30
C SER A 17 -10.01 -0.38 16.42
N LEU A 18 -11.18 -0.61 17.03
CA LEU A 18 -11.72 0.27 18.08
C LEU A 18 -11.92 -0.40 19.45
N GLY A 19 -11.33 -1.54 19.71
CA GLY A 19 -11.58 -2.31 20.94
C GLY A 19 -10.36 -2.92 21.57
N ALA A 20 -9.24 -2.18 21.73
CA ALA A 20 -8.20 -2.54 22.70
C ALA A 20 -7.46 -1.28 23.16
N VAL A 21 -8.02 -0.59 24.14
CA VAL A 21 -7.21 0.26 25.02
C VAL A 21 -6.51 -0.68 25.99
N ILE A 22 -5.36 -1.17 25.58
CA ILE A 22 -4.34 -1.73 26.49
C ILE A 22 -3.18 -0.75 26.41
N SER A 23 -2.77 -0.25 27.57
CA SER A 23 -1.66 0.65 27.80
C SER A 23 -0.44 0.26 26.95
N ALA A 24 -0.21 0.99 25.87
CA ALA A 24 1.04 0.95 25.15
C ALA A 24 2.01 1.86 25.89
N GLU A 25 3.00 1.29 26.53
CA GLU A 25 4.21 2.01 26.91
C GLU A 25 4.79 2.66 25.66
N THR A 26 4.95 3.96 25.74
CA THR A 26 5.49 4.82 24.69
C THR A 26 6.90 4.39 24.34
N ILE A 27 7.07 3.74 23.18
CA ILE A 27 8.37 3.57 22.56
C ILE A 27 8.77 4.92 21.95
N PRO A 28 9.91 5.53 22.32
CA PRO A 28 10.31 6.82 21.77
C PRO A 28 10.63 6.67 20.28
N ILE A 29 9.92 7.42 19.44
CA ILE A 29 10.22 7.59 18.03
C ILE A 29 11.56 8.32 17.95
N ARG A 30 12.62 7.59 17.64
CA ARG A 30 13.91 8.20 17.31
C ARG A 30 13.77 8.99 16.02
N GLN A 31 14.00 10.30 16.12
CA GLN A 31 14.05 11.22 14.99
C GLN A 31 14.98 10.66 13.91
N LYS A 32 14.48 10.60 12.67
CA LYS A 32 15.33 10.43 11.49
C LYS A 32 16.24 11.65 11.42
N GLU A 33 17.53 11.43 11.48
CA GLU A 33 18.53 12.44 11.20
C GLU A 33 18.29 13.01 9.80
N THR A 34 18.05 14.31 9.77
CA THR A 34 17.99 15.11 8.55
C THR A 34 19.39 15.18 7.94
N LEU A 35 19.59 14.48 6.84
CA LEU A 35 20.73 14.75 5.96
C LEU A 35 20.59 16.17 5.42
N ALA A 36 21.49 17.04 5.84
CA ALA A 36 21.58 18.43 5.44
C ALA A 36 21.83 18.53 3.93
N SER A 37 20.97 19.28 3.25
CA SER A 37 21.18 19.72 1.86
C SER A 37 22.32 20.73 1.80
N PRO A 38 23.21 20.66 0.78
CA PRO A 38 24.26 21.68 0.61
C PRO A 38 23.65 23.01 0.17
N SER A 39 24.13 24.07 0.76
CA SER A 39 23.77 25.47 0.52
C SER A 39 23.86 25.89 -0.95
N ALA A 40 22.80 26.56 -1.42
CA ALA A 40 22.77 27.25 -2.69
C ALA A 40 23.82 28.35 -2.75
N LYS A 41 24.88 28.17 -3.54
CA LYS A 41 25.75 29.26 -4.02
C LYS A 41 25.08 29.86 -5.27
N GLN A 42 24.87 31.18 -5.19
CA GLN A 42 24.45 32.05 -6.28
C GLN A 42 25.32 31.87 -7.51
N MET A 43 24.73 31.53 -8.64
CA MET A 43 25.34 31.71 -9.96
C MET A 43 24.60 32.81 -10.72
N LYS A 44 25.36 33.85 -11.06
CA LYS A 44 24.94 35.02 -11.84
C LYS A 44 24.56 34.60 -13.27
N ALA A 45 23.50 35.21 -13.75
CA ALA A 45 23.06 35.15 -15.13
C ALA A 45 24.10 35.70 -16.12
N ALA A 46 24.26 35.02 -17.25
CA ALA A 46 24.93 35.53 -18.45
C ALA A 46 23.97 35.46 -19.64
N PRO A 47 24.06 36.38 -20.66
CA PRO A 47 22.96 36.77 -21.49
C PRO A 47 22.68 35.86 -22.68
N GLU A 48 21.42 35.85 -23.07
CA GLU A 48 20.88 35.23 -24.30
C GLU A 48 21.61 35.67 -25.60
N LYS A 49 21.97 34.68 -26.40
CA LYS A 49 22.23 34.90 -27.86
C LYS A 49 21.21 34.13 -28.66
N GLN A 50 20.43 34.88 -29.44
CA GLN A 50 19.52 34.37 -30.47
C GLN A 50 20.29 33.71 -31.62
N PRO A 51 19.84 32.59 -32.19
CA PRO A 51 20.38 32.09 -33.46
C PRO A 51 19.60 32.66 -34.66
N LYS A 52 20.38 33.14 -35.59
CA LYS A 52 19.97 33.69 -36.91
C LYS A 52 19.31 32.60 -37.77
N LYS A 53 18.28 33.02 -38.49
CA LYS A 53 17.64 32.30 -39.62
C LYS A 53 18.63 32.05 -40.72
N GLU A 54 18.74 30.84 -41.21
CA GLU A 54 19.31 30.53 -42.50
C GLU A 54 18.28 29.79 -43.36
N LYS A 55 18.07 30.36 -44.57
CA LYS A 55 17.10 29.92 -45.57
C LYS A 55 17.70 28.87 -46.52
N ALA A 56 16.92 27.87 -46.81
CA ALA A 56 16.73 27.19 -48.09
C ALA A 56 17.91 26.54 -48.82
N LYS A 57 17.72 25.23 -49.10
CA LYS A 57 17.78 24.76 -50.50
C LYS A 57 17.00 23.43 -50.64
N LYS A 58 15.90 23.50 -51.40
CA LYS A 58 15.27 22.32 -51.99
C LYS A 58 16.19 21.75 -53.07
N LYS A 59 16.47 20.46 -53.05
CA LYS A 59 16.70 19.68 -54.26
C LYS A 59 16.07 18.31 -54.12
N LYS A 60 15.36 17.98 -55.19
CA LYS A 60 14.64 16.73 -55.46
C LYS A 60 15.58 15.52 -55.41
N ASP A 61 15.09 14.42 -54.84
CA ASP A 61 15.26 13.12 -55.47
C ASP A 61 14.09 12.23 -55.10
N LYS A 62 13.20 12.08 -56.07
CA LYS A 62 12.22 10.99 -56.17
C LYS A 62 12.93 9.81 -56.80
N LYS A 63 13.20 8.74 -56.01
CA LYS A 63 13.22 7.35 -56.48
C LYS A 63 13.73 6.48 -55.31
N ASN A 64 12.84 5.80 -54.64
CA ASN A 64 12.87 4.43 -54.17
C ASN A 64 11.79 4.23 -53.09
N LYS A 65 10.55 4.27 -53.60
CA LYS A 65 9.40 3.73 -52.89
C LYS A 65 9.05 2.40 -53.56
N LYS A 66 9.65 1.31 -53.11
CA LYS A 66 9.12 -0.06 -53.18
C LYS A 66 10.18 -0.97 -52.55
N GLU A 67 9.71 -1.86 -51.67
CA GLU A 67 10.48 -2.86 -50.98
C GLU A 67 11.08 -2.43 -49.63
N ASN A 68 10.20 -2.30 -48.62
CA ASN A 68 10.45 -2.72 -47.24
C ASN A 68 9.11 -2.75 -46.47
N LYS A 69 8.12 -3.46 -47.01
CA LYS A 69 7.05 -4.07 -46.23
C LYS A 69 7.45 -5.53 -46.05
N LYS A 70 8.06 -5.85 -44.94
CA LYS A 70 8.08 -7.15 -44.22
C LYS A 70 9.32 -7.21 -43.35
N LYS A 71 9.15 -6.80 -42.13
CA LYS A 71 9.69 -7.37 -40.92
C LYS A 71 9.35 -6.40 -39.80
N GLU A 72 8.09 -6.36 -39.36
CA GLU A 72 7.82 -6.10 -37.97
C GLU A 72 8.42 -7.27 -37.21
N ASN A 73 9.66 -7.10 -36.78
CA ASN A 73 10.21 -7.89 -35.71
C ASN A 73 9.27 -7.64 -34.51
N LYS A 74 8.42 -8.63 -34.23
CA LYS A 74 7.96 -8.85 -32.87
C LYS A 74 9.23 -9.06 -32.04
N GLU A 75 9.77 -8.00 -31.45
CA GLU A 75 10.66 -8.12 -30.33
C GLU A 75 9.85 -8.87 -29.27
N ALA A 76 10.11 -10.17 -29.15
CA ALA A 76 9.68 -10.95 -28.02
C ALA A 76 10.24 -10.21 -26.79
N SER A 77 9.36 -9.67 -25.96
CA SER A 77 9.74 -9.15 -24.64
C SER A 77 10.66 -10.17 -24.00
N PRO A 78 11.80 -9.77 -23.43
CA PRO A 78 12.71 -10.72 -22.80
C PRO A 78 11.89 -11.43 -21.72
N ILE A 79 11.61 -12.72 -21.92
CA ILE A 79 11.00 -13.58 -20.91
C ILE A 79 12.03 -13.62 -19.78
N CYS A 80 11.81 -12.87 -18.72
CA CYS A 80 12.66 -12.93 -17.56
C CYS A 80 12.50 -14.32 -16.97
N GLN A 81 13.57 -15.11 -17.04
CA GLN A 81 13.62 -16.48 -16.53
C GLN A 81 14.00 -16.46 -15.05
N MET A 82 13.19 -15.81 -14.22
CA MET A 82 13.30 -15.94 -12.77
C MET A 82 12.46 -17.13 -12.29
N ASP A 83 12.95 -17.83 -11.29
CA ASP A 83 12.09 -18.67 -10.46
C ASP A 83 11.10 -17.78 -9.68
N GLU A 84 9.94 -18.36 -9.31
CA GLU A 84 8.99 -17.68 -8.46
C GLU A 84 9.67 -17.18 -7.18
N PRO A 85 9.64 -15.89 -6.88
CA PRO A 85 10.28 -15.35 -5.68
C PRO A 85 9.52 -15.74 -4.41
N TRP A 86 10.27 -15.93 -3.33
CA TRP A 86 9.74 -16.04 -1.98
C TRP A 86 9.69 -14.65 -1.35
N ILE A 87 8.67 -14.41 -0.50
CA ILE A 87 8.48 -13.19 0.28
C ILE A 87 8.53 -13.51 1.77
N GLU A 88 9.18 -12.67 2.55
CA GLU A 88 9.28 -12.74 4.01
C GLU A 88 8.33 -11.73 4.64
N VAL A 89 7.25 -12.20 5.28
CA VAL A 89 6.21 -11.38 5.88
C VAL A 89 6.34 -11.40 7.39
N GLY A 90 6.61 -10.25 8.01
CA GLY A 90 6.63 -10.10 9.46
C GLY A 90 5.22 -10.20 10.03
N LEU A 91 4.92 -11.26 10.82
CA LEU A 91 3.59 -11.49 11.38
C LEU A 91 3.42 -10.91 12.78
N THR A 92 4.44 -11.02 13.62
CA THR A 92 4.38 -10.56 15.01
C THR A 92 5.75 -10.61 15.66
N SER A 93 5.91 -9.86 16.75
CA SER A 93 7.06 -9.94 17.63
C SER A 93 6.63 -9.92 19.10
N GLY A 94 7.46 -10.49 20.00
CA GLY A 94 7.18 -10.48 21.43
C GLY A 94 8.17 -11.32 22.23
N MET A 95 8.14 -11.16 23.56
CA MET A 95 8.99 -11.91 24.48
C MET A 95 8.67 -13.40 24.48
N ARG A 96 7.39 -13.74 24.32
CA ARG A 96 6.87 -15.10 24.14
C ARG A 96 5.86 -15.10 23.03
N LEU A 97 6.00 -16.05 22.11
CA LEU A 97 5.08 -16.26 21.00
C LEU A 97 4.55 -17.69 21.05
N SER A 98 3.37 -17.90 20.50
CA SER A 98 2.81 -19.23 20.28
C SER A 98 2.30 -19.36 18.84
N LEU A 99 2.44 -20.56 18.30
CA LEU A 99 1.81 -20.98 17.06
C LEU A 99 1.50 -22.48 17.14
N THR A 100 0.62 -22.95 16.27
CA THR A 100 0.26 -24.37 16.19
C THR A 100 0.72 -24.93 14.84
N GLY A 101 1.41 -26.06 14.86
CA GLY A 101 1.72 -26.82 13.65
C GLY A 101 0.49 -27.60 13.20
N LEU A 102 -0.18 -27.15 12.14
CA LEU A 102 -1.35 -27.84 11.58
C LEU A 102 -0.96 -29.11 10.84
N GLU A 103 0.30 -29.23 10.42
CA GLU A 103 0.93 -30.39 9.82
C GLU A 103 2.26 -30.69 10.49
N ALA A 104 2.80 -31.91 10.23
CA ALA A 104 4.14 -32.27 10.69
C ALA A 104 5.18 -31.35 10.04
N CYS A 105 6.18 -30.93 10.83
CA CYS A 105 7.22 -30.05 10.33
C CYS A 105 8.60 -30.39 10.92
N ARG A 106 9.64 -29.87 10.26
CA ARG A 106 11.03 -29.95 10.73
C ARG A 106 11.47 -28.57 11.18
N GLY A 107 12.14 -28.54 12.36
CA GLY A 107 12.91 -27.36 12.77
C GLY A 107 14.31 -27.44 12.17
N THR A 108 14.70 -26.43 11.38
CA THR A 108 16.01 -26.39 10.74
C THR A 108 16.80 -25.16 11.17
N VAL A 109 18.12 -25.30 11.24
CA VAL A 109 19.10 -24.25 11.50
C VAL A 109 20.21 -24.45 10.47
N ASP A 110 20.55 -23.40 9.72
CA ASP A 110 21.54 -23.46 8.62
C ASP A 110 21.31 -24.63 7.66
N GLY A 111 20.02 -24.89 7.34
CA GLY A 111 19.59 -25.95 6.45
C GLY A 111 19.64 -27.37 7.03
N LYS A 112 20.10 -27.53 8.29
CA LYS A 112 20.17 -28.85 8.96
C LYS A 112 18.99 -29.03 9.90
N THR A 113 18.34 -30.20 9.82
CA THR A 113 17.26 -30.58 10.74
C THR A 113 17.80 -30.77 12.16
N VAL A 114 17.30 -29.96 13.12
CA VAL A 114 17.67 -30.01 14.55
C VAL A 114 16.54 -30.52 15.44
N SER A 115 15.33 -30.55 14.91
CA SER A 115 14.12 -31.06 15.59
C SER A 115 13.09 -31.50 14.57
N THR A 116 12.17 -32.38 14.98
CA THR A 116 10.97 -32.77 14.24
C THR A 116 9.76 -32.62 15.14
N TYR A 117 8.65 -32.21 14.58
CA TYR A 117 7.42 -31.91 15.29
C TYR A 117 6.24 -32.61 14.61
N ARG A 118 5.27 -33.02 15.42
CA ARG A 118 4.10 -33.74 14.93
C ARG A 118 3.00 -32.77 14.51
N LYS A 119 2.07 -33.28 13.73
CA LYS A 119 0.81 -32.60 13.43
C LYS A 119 0.06 -32.27 14.74
N GLY A 120 -0.47 -31.04 14.84
CA GLY A 120 -1.22 -30.57 16.01
C GLY A 120 -0.34 -30.08 17.16
N GLU A 121 0.99 -30.09 17.01
CA GLU A 121 1.88 -29.64 18.10
C GLU A 121 1.82 -28.13 18.28
N GLU A 122 1.74 -27.71 19.54
CA GLU A 122 1.82 -26.32 19.92
C GLU A 122 3.25 -25.92 20.26
N PHE A 123 3.66 -24.78 19.74
CA PHE A 123 5.00 -24.22 19.95
C PHE A 123 4.94 -23.06 20.91
N SER A 124 5.64 -23.17 22.02
CA SER A 124 5.97 -22.06 22.92
C SER A 124 7.37 -21.55 22.54
N ILE A 125 7.43 -20.32 22.03
CA ILE A 125 8.63 -19.74 21.44
C ILE A 125 9.11 -18.59 22.31
N SER A 126 10.39 -18.56 22.61
CA SER A 126 11.04 -17.50 23.38
C SER A 126 12.49 -17.33 22.93
N ARG A 127 13.14 -16.30 23.42
CA ARG A 127 14.57 -16.04 23.23
C ARG A 127 15.35 -16.41 24.49
N ALA A 128 16.52 -17.01 24.32
CA ALA A 128 17.47 -17.32 25.40
C ALA A 128 18.87 -16.82 24.99
N GLY A 129 19.21 -15.60 25.34
CA GLY A 129 20.38 -14.89 24.79
C GLY A 129 20.19 -14.60 23.31
N GLN A 130 21.09 -15.05 22.45
CA GLN A 130 20.95 -14.93 20.98
C GLN A 130 20.26 -16.14 20.34
N MET A 131 19.85 -17.13 21.12
CA MET A 131 19.25 -18.35 20.58
C MET A 131 17.74 -18.35 20.70
N ILE A 132 17.07 -18.88 19.69
CA ILE A 132 15.64 -19.19 19.73
C ILE A 132 15.44 -20.48 20.52
N SER A 133 14.48 -20.46 21.40
CA SER A 133 14.03 -21.62 22.17
C SER A 133 12.60 -21.97 21.76
N ILE A 134 12.36 -23.24 21.46
CA ILE A 134 11.04 -23.81 21.17
C ILE A 134 10.78 -24.91 22.18
N ASN A 135 9.65 -24.80 22.89
CA ASN A 135 9.23 -25.75 23.94
C ASN A 135 10.37 -26.00 24.98
N GLY A 136 11.12 -24.94 25.34
CA GLY A 136 12.24 -25.00 26.28
C GLY A 136 13.57 -25.46 25.70
N LYS A 137 13.60 -26.02 24.48
CA LYS A 137 14.84 -26.46 23.81
C LYS A 137 15.46 -25.31 23.05
N LYS A 138 16.71 -24.95 23.33
CA LYS A 138 17.50 -23.97 22.55
C LYS A 138 17.96 -24.60 21.24
N LEU A 139 17.75 -23.94 20.11
CA LEU A 139 17.99 -24.49 18.78
C LEU A 139 19.07 -23.72 17.99
N GLY A 140 18.96 -22.41 17.84
CA GLY A 140 19.90 -21.60 17.07
C GLY A 140 19.49 -20.13 17.02
N THR A 141 20.25 -19.30 16.31
CA THR A 141 19.99 -17.86 16.14
C THR A 141 18.93 -17.56 15.11
N ALA A 142 18.74 -18.46 14.13
CA ALA A 142 17.66 -18.40 13.15
C ALA A 142 17.10 -19.80 12.98
N VAL A 143 15.84 -20.00 13.28
CA VAL A 143 15.17 -21.31 13.19
C VAL A 143 14.05 -21.22 12.16
N TYR A 144 14.03 -22.18 11.23
CA TYR A 144 12.92 -22.34 10.31
C TYR A 144 12.10 -23.56 10.70
N LEU A 145 10.78 -23.39 10.73
CA LEU A 145 9.83 -24.49 10.80
C LEU A 145 9.36 -24.76 9.38
N GLU A 146 9.76 -25.89 8.84
CA GLU A 146 9.51 -26.29 7.44
C GLU A 146 8.49 -27.43 7.42
N PRO A 147 7.28 -27.19 6.86
CA PRO A 147 6.26 -28.23 6.77
C PRO A 147 6.69 -29.33 5.80
N VAL A 148 6.14 -30.51 6.00
CA VAL A 148 6.36 -31.65 5.10
C VAL A 148 5.44 -31.57 3.87
N GLN A 149 4.31 -30.86 3.99
CA GLN A 149 3.30 -30.70 2.94
C GLN A 149 3.12 -29.22 2.58
N THR A 150 2.50 -28.94 1.42
CA THR A 150 2.27 -27.58 0.90
C THR A 150 0.98 -26.93 1.38
N GLU A 151 0.10 -27.68 2.06
CA GLU A 151 -1.16 -27.17 2.61
C GLU A 151 -0.91 -26.10 3.72
N PRO A 152 -1.92 -25.32 4.14
CA PRO A 152 -1.76 -24.42 5.27
C PRO A 152 -1.29 -25.17 6.50
N SER A 153 -0.04 -24.91 6.91
CA SER A 153 0.68 -25.79 7.83
C SER A 153 0.86 -25.17 9.21
N PHE A 154 0.55 -23.88 9.38
CA PHE A 154 0.70 -23.20 10.65
C PHE A 154 -0.52 -22.34 10.98
N ALA A 155 -0.88 -22.28 12.27
CA ALA A 155 -1.85 -21.33 12.79
C ALA A 155 -1.17 -20.34 13.75
N VAL A 156 -1.41 -19.04 13.52
CA VAL A 156 -0.89 -17.93 14.34
C VAL A 156 -2.02 -16.95 14.59
N LYS A 157 -2.35 -16.68 15.84
CA LYS A 157 -3.42 -15.75 16.23
C LYS A 157 -4.75 -15.98 15.49
N GLY A 158 -5.10 -17.24 15.25
CA GLY A 158 -6.34 -17.63 14.57
C GLY A 158 -6.29 -17.64 13.04
N ASN A 159 -5.24 -17.08 12.42
CA ASN A 159 -5.03 -17.16 10.98
C ASN A 159 -4.21 -18.40 10.61
N ARG A 160 -4.44 -18.96 9.42
CA ARG A 160 -3.70 -20.12 8.87
C ARG A 160 -2.77 -19.68 7.77
N TYR A 161 -1.55 -20.23 7.76
CA TYR A 161 -0.49 -19.81 6.84
C TYR A 161 0.12 -21.00 6.10
N ARG A 162 0.44 -20.81 4.82
CA ARG A 162 1.28 -21.68 4.00
C ARG A 162 2.75 -21.33 4.15
N GLY A 163 3.61 -22.14 3.54
CA GLY A 163 5.05 -21.87 3.53
C GLY A 163 5.73 -22.24 4.84
N LYS A 164 6.81 -21.56 5.15
CA LYS A 164 7.67 -21.82 6.32
C LYS A 164 7.46 -20.70 7.36
N MET A 165 7.78 -21.01 8.62
CA MET A 165 7.92 -20.00 9.67
C MET A 165 9.39 -19.80 10.00
N LYS A 166 9.88 -18.56 9.92
CA LYS A 166 11.22 -18.14 10.32
C LYS A 166 11.13 -17.43 11.68
N LEU A 167 11.95 -17.85 12.60
CA LEU A 167 12.05 -17.32 13.95
C LEU A 167 13.45 -16.75 14.15
N ILE A 168 13.52 -15.47 14.49
CA ILE A 168 14.79 -14.78 14.74
C ILE A 168 14.70 -13.93 16.01
N PRO A 169 15.83 -13.65 16.69
CA PRO A 169 15.87 -12.67 17.75
C PRO A 169 15.44 -11.28 17.24
N SER A 170 14.61 -10.58 18.01
CA SER A 170 14.26 -9.20 17.69
C SER A 170 15.51 -8.33 17.75
N PRO A 171 15.79 -7.49 16.73
CA PRO A 171 16.89 -6.53 16.78
C PRO A 171 16.61 -5.33 17.71
N TRP A 172 15.35 -5.18 18.16
CA TRP A 172 14.90 -4.01 18.89
C TRP A 172 14.66 -4.25 20.38
N ASN A 173 14.54 -5.52 20.80
CA ASN A 173 14.27 -5.90 22.19
C ASN A 173 14.68 -7.36 22.44
N GLU A 174 14.48 -7.86 23.67
CA GLU A 174 14.78 -9.25 24.05
C GLU A 174 13.74 -10.29 23.57
N GLY A 175 12.93 -9.92 22.59
CA GLY A 175 11.90 -10.80 22.03
C GLY A 175 12.34 -11.58 20.81
N VAL A 176 11.35 -12.24 20.21
CA VAL A 176 11.45 -13.00 18.95
C VAL A 176 10.57 -12.32 17.91
N VAL A 177 11.04 -12.31 16.66
CA VAL A 177 10.23 -11.97 15.48
C VAL A 177 9.82 -13.27 14.80
N LEU A 178 8.53 -13.39 14.53
CA LEU A 178 7.93 -14.47 13.73
C LEU A 178 7.65 -13.96 12.32
N VAL A 179 8.23 -14.62 11.34
CA VAL A 179 8.14 -14.28 9.92
C VAL A 179 7.55 -15.46 9.15
N ASN A 180 6.56 -15.21 8.31
CA ASN A 180 6.09 -16.19 7.33
C ASN A 180 6.91 -16.07 6.05
N VAL A 181 7.54 -17.15 5.64
CA VAL A 181 8.32 -17.25 4.40
C VAL A 181 7.52 -18.08 3.41
N VAL A 182 7.01 -17.43 2.36
CA VAL A 182 5.98 -18.00 1.48
C VAL A 182 6.27 -17.67 0.01
N PRO A 183 5.95 -18.56 -0.96
CA PRO A 183 6.01 -18.23 -2.38
C PRO A 183 5.11 -17.04 -2.71
N MET A 184 5.51 -16.19 -3.66
CA MET A 184 4.82 -14.96 -4.01
C MET A 184 3.34 -15.19 -4.35
N GLU A 185 3.02 -16.19 -5.15
CA GLU A 185 1.62 -16.43 -5.55
C GLU A 185 0.76 -16.92 -4.37
N GLU A 186 1.31 -17.72 -3.47
CA GLU A 186 0.63 -18.14 -2.25
C GLU A 186 0.42 -16.96 -1.27
N TYR A 187 1.37 -16.03 -1.21
CA TYR A 187 1.21 -14.77 -0.48
C TYR A 187 0.04 -13.94 -1.02
N LEU A 188 -0.04 -13.79 -2.34
CA LEU A 188 -1.09 -12.98 -2.99
C LEU A 188 -2.49 -13.56 -2.80
N ARG A 189 -2.64 -14.86 -2.64
CA ARG A 189 -3.92 -15.51 -2.30
C ARG A 189 -4.45 -15.04 -0.94
N GLY A 190 -3.57 -14.67 -0.03
CA GLY A 190 -3.93 -14.07 1.27
C GLY A 190 -4.05 -12.54 1.25
N VAL A 191 -3.43 -11.86 0.28
CA VAL A 191 -3.46 -10.39 0.13
C VAL A 191 -4.68 -9.92 -0.66
N VAL A 192 -4.90 -10.45 -1.87
CA VAL A 192 -5.96 -9.96 -2.77
C VAL A 192 -7.34 -9.97 -2.11
N PRO A 193 -7.79 -11.06 -1.44
CA PRO A 193 -9.08 -11.05 -0.74
C PRO A 193 -9.10 -10.20 0.53
N SER A 194 -7.93 -9.82 1.07
CA SER A 194 -7.82 -8.94 2.23
C SER A 194 -7.87 -7.45 1.86
N GLU A 195 -7.44 -7.12 0.65
CA GLU A 195 -7.37 -5.76 0.11
C GLU A 195 -8.59 -5.42 -0.77
N SER A 196 -9.20 -6.40 -1.43
CA SER A 196 -10.33 -6.22 -2.34
C SER A 196 -11.57 -6.99 -1.87
N ILE A 197 -12.74 -6.60 -2.37
CA ILE A 197 -13.97 -7.34 -2.11
C ILE A 197 -14.06 -8.53 -3.10
N PRO A 198 -14.08 -9.78 -2.62
CA PRO A 198 -13.97 -10.96 -3.49
C PRO A 198 -15.09 -11.14 -4.52
N THR A 199 -16.18 -10.38 -4.40
CA THR A 199 -17.32 -10.40 -5.35
C THR A 199 -17.21 -9.35 -6.44
N TRP A 200 -16.11 -8.61 -6.50
CA TRP A 200 -15.84 -7.65 -7.55
C TRP A 200 -15.56 -8.33 -8.89
N ARG A 201 -15.63 -7.55 -9.98
CA ARG A 201 -15.31 -8.01 -11.33
C ARG A 201 -13.90 -8.59 -11.38
N ILE A 202 -13.76 -9.64 -12.18
CA ILE A 202 -12.48 -10.37 -12.29
C ILE A 202 -11.32 -9.45 -12.75
N ASP A 203 -11.58 -8.48 -13.63
CA ASP A 203 -10.55 -7.55 -14.09
C ASP A 203 -10.09 -6.58 -12.99
N ALA A 204 -10.96 -6.17 -12.07
CA ALA A 204 -10.56 -5.40 -10.89
C ALA A 204 -9.68 -6.24 -9.94
N LEU A 205 -10.05 -7.51 -9.71
CA LEU A 205 -9.27 -8.43 -8.89
C LEU A 205 -7.90 -8.75 -9.53
N LYS A 206 -7.83 -8.91 -10.87
CA LYS A 206 -6.59 -9.07 -11.61
C LYS A 206 -5.69 -7.84 -11.51
N ALA A 207 -6.26 -6.64 -11.67
CA ALA A 207 -5.51 -5.40 -11.51
C ALA A 207 -4.90 -5.29 -10.10
N GLN A 208 -5.69 -5.64 -9.06
CA GLN A 208 -5.20 -5.68 -7.68
C GLN A 208 -4.10 -6.73 -7.49
N ALA A 209 -4.23 -7.92 -8.08
CA ALA A 209 -3.22 -8.98 -7.97
C ALA A 209 -1.88 -8.56 -8.59
N VAL A 210 -1.90 -7.94 -9.78
CA VAL A 210 -0.68 -7.44 -10.45
C VAL A 210 -0.07 -6.27 -9.67
N ALA A 211 -0.89 -5.33 -9.17
CA ALA A 211 -0.41 -4.22 -8.36
C ALA A 211 0.22 -4.72 -7.05
N ALA A 212 -0.43 -5.63 -6.33
CA ALA A 212 0.06 -6.19 -5.07
C ALA A 212 1.36 -6.98 -5.26
N ARG A 213 1.47 -7.78 -6.34
CA ARG A 213 2.70 -8.50 -6.71
C ARG A 213 3.85 -7.54 -6.96
N THR A 214 3.59 -6.48 -7.73
CA THR A 214 4.59 -5.47 -8.08
C THR A 214 5.05 -4.70 -6.85
N TYR A 215 4.12 -4.31 -5.97
CA TYR A 215 4.41 -3.66 -4.69
C TYR A 215 5.32 -4.53 -3.82
N ALA A 216 4.99 -5.81 -3.63
CA ALA A 216 5.78 -6.73 -2.81
C ALA A 216 7.20 -6.92 -3.37
N LEU A 217 7.35 -7.01 -4.70
CA LEU A 217 8.65 -7.09 -5.36
C LEU A 217 9.47 -5.80 -5.19
N TYR A 218 8.83 -4.64 -5.34
CA TYR A 218 9.49 -3.35 -5.19
C TYR A 218 9.97 -3.11 -3.75
N HIS A 219 9.14 -3.47 -2.76
CA HIS A 219 9.43 -3.31 -1.34
C HIS A 219 10.19 -4.48 -0.71
N ARG A 220 10.66 -5.43 -1.50
CA ARG A 220 11.50 -6.52 -1.02
C ARG A 220 12.72 -5.97 -0.28
N ASN A 221 13.00 -6.52 0.91
CA ASN A 221 13.98 -5.99 1.86
C ASN A 221 13.61 -4.62 2.52
N GLY A 222 12.38 -4.15 2.40
CA GLY A 222 11.94 -2.89 2.99
C GLY A 222 12.14 -2.84 4.52
N TYR A 223 11.97 -3.99 5.17
CA TYR A 223 12.17 -4.17 6.62
C TYR A 223 13.37 -5.08 6.94
N ARG A 224 14.42 -5.06 6.11
CA ARG A 224 15.62 -5.91 6.28
C ARG A 224 16.25 -5.79 7.66
N ALA A 225 16.26 -4.60 8.26
CA ALA A 225 16.77 -4.39 9.62
C ALA A 225 15.96 -5.14 10.68
N SER A 226 14.70 -5.45 10.41
CA SER A 226 13.82 -6.26 11.25
C SER A 226 13.80 -7.75 10.86
N GLY A 227 14.48 -8.11 9.77
CA GLY A 227 14.65 -9.47 9.31
C GLY A 227 13.53 -10.02 8.42
N TYR A 228 12.74 -9.16 7.76
CA TYR A 228 11.70 -9.52 6.80
C TYR A 228 11.54 -8.47 5.68
N ASP A 229 10.71 -8.74 4.68
CA ASP A 229 10.49 -7.87 3.52
C ASP A 229 9.38 -6.85 3.75
N VAL A 230 8.21 -7.31 4.20
CA VAL A 230 6.97 -6.54 4.35
C VAL A 230 6.26 -6.90 5.65
N THR A 231 5.35 -6.02 6.13
CA THR A 231 4.43 -6.31 7.24
C THR A 231 3.13 -6.95 6.73
N ASP A 232 2.33 -7.54 7.65
CA ASP A 232 1.04 -8.18 7.34
C ASP A 232 -0.17 -7.24 7.51
N ASP A 233 0.07 -5.92 7.60
CA ASP A 233 -0.91 -4.88 7.88
C ASP A 233 -0.84 -3.71 6.90
N VAL A 234 -1.56 -2.61 7.21
CA VAL A 234 -1.67 -1.41 6.37
C VAL A 234 -0.37 -0.61 6.20
N GLU A 235 0.70 -0.95 6.89
CA GLU A 235 2.02 -0.34 6.67
C GLU A 235 2.66 -0.86 5.38
N SER A 236 2.35 -2.11 4.99
CA SER A 236 2.71 -2.69 3.70
C SER A 236 1.45 -3.12 2.93
N GLN A 237 0.97 -4.36 3.16
CA GLN A 237 -0.24 -4.93 2.54
C GLN A 237 -0.94 -5.84 3.55
N VAL A 238 -2.27 -5.76 3.63
CA VAL A 238 -3.03 -6.62 4.54
C VAL A 238 -2.94 -8.06 4.08
N TYR A 239 -2.33 -8.91 4.90
CA TYR A 239 -2.14 -10.34 4.65
C TYR A 239 -2.75 -11.18 5.77
N LYS A 240 -3.79 -11.95 5.48
CA LYS A 240 -4.52 -12.77 6.46
C LYS A 240 -4.28 -14.27 6.30
N GLY A 241 -3.28 -14.65 5.50
CA GLY A 241 -2.97 -16.04 5.22
C GLY A 241 -4.08 -16.76 4.44
N ALA A 242 -4.17 -18.08 4.60
CA ALA A 242 -5.03 -18.93 3.78
C ALA A 242 -6.53 -18.92 4.18
N GLY A 243 -6.87 -18.33 5.32
CA GLY A 243 -8.25 -18.38 5.83
C GLY A 243 -9.24 -17.48 5.07
N VAL A 244 -8.75 -16.56 4.26
CA VAL A 244 -9.55 -15.57 3.51
C VAL A 244 -9.65 -15.86 2.02
N GLU A 245 -8.97 -16.89 1.53
CA GLU A 245 -8.91 -17.26 0.12
C GLU A 245 -10.31 -17.54 -0.46
N THR A 246 -10.53 -17.12 -1.69
CA THR A 246 -11.76 -17.38 -2.45
C THR A 246 -11.44 -17.81 -3.87
N LYS A 247 -12.34 -18.55 -4.49
CA LYS A 247 -12.16 -19.00 -5.89
C LYS A 247 -11.89 -17.84 -6.85
N ALA A 248 -12.62 -16.73 -6.71
CA ALA A 248 -12.49 -15.58 -7.61
C ALA A 248 -11.13 -14.88 -7.47
N THR A 249 -10.66 -14.68 -6.23
CA THR A 249 -9.35 -14.06 -5.97
C THR A 249 -8.20 -14.99 -6.34
N ASP A 250 -8.33 -16.28 -6.08
CA ASP A 250 -7.35 -17.29 -6.49
C ASP A 250 -7.24 -17.37 -8.03
N GLU A 251 -8.38 -17.26 -8.73
CA GLU A 251 -8.39 -17.20 -10.20
C GLU A 251 -7.68 -15.95 -10.71
N ALA A 252 -7.96 -14.78 -10.14
CA ALA A 252 -7.28 -13.53 -10.50
C ALA A 252 -5.74 -13.62 -10.32
N VAL A 253 -5.29 -14.18 -9.20
CA VAL A 253 -3.85 -14.42 -8.92
C VAL A 253 -3.27 -15.40 -9.94
N ARG A 254 -3.92 -16.53 -10.18
CA ARG A 254 -3.47 -17.58 -11.10
C ARG A 254 -3.38 -17.09 -12.55
N GLU A 255 -4.37 -16.34 -13.03
CA GLU A 255 -4.41 -15.87 -14.42
C GLU A 255 -3.41 -14.74 -14.70
N THR A 256 -3.01 -13.99 -13.66
CA THR A 256 -1.98 -12.95 -13.74
C THR A 256 -0.63 -13.40 -13.20
N ARG A 257 -0.43 -14.72 -12.98
CA ARG A 257 0.80 -15.27 -12.38
C ARG A 257 2.05 -14.69 -13.03
N GLY A 258 2.98 -14.17 -12.22
CA GLY A 258 4.26 -13.62 -12.65
C GLY A 258 4.19 -12.29 -13.40
N GLU A 259 3.02 -11.68 -13.56
CA GLU A 259 2.89 -10.36 -14.19
C GLU A 259 3.23 -9.23 -13.22
N VAL A 260 4.06 -8.29 -13.68
CA VAL A 260 4.63 -7.18 -12.91
C VAL A 260 4.50 -5.89 -13.71
N ILE A 261 4.15 -4.80 -13.04
CA ILE A 261 4.10 -3.48 -13.66
C ILE A 261 5.51 -2.90 -13.67
N THR A 262 5.98 -2.49 -14.85
CA THR A 262 7.33 -1.98 -15.02
C THR A 262 7.33 -0.57 -15.63
N PHE A 263 8.33 0.21 -15.27
CA PHE A 263 8.71 1.46 -15.89
C PHE A 263 10.21 1.42 -16.16
N ASP A 264 10.63 1.64 -17.41
CA ASP A 264 12.02 1.48 -17.85
C ASP A 264 12.63 0.12 -17.44
N GLY A 265 11.85 -0.98 -17.58
CA GLY A 265 12.27 -2.34 -17.30
C GLY A 265 12.44 -2.68 -15.81
N LYS A 266 12.02 -1.83 -14.91
CA LYS A 266 12.08 -2.06 -13.45
C LYS A 266 10.68 -2.08 -12.85
N ALA A 267 10.47 -2.93 -11.85
CA ALA A 267 9.23 -2.92 -11.08
C ALA A 267 8.98 -1.53 -10.48
N ILE A 268 7.75 -1.06 -10.58
CA ILE A 268 7.36 0.23 -10.02
C ILE A 268 6.98 0.13 -8.54
N ASP A 269 6.95 1.27 -7.86
CA ASP A 269 6.29 1.41 -6.56
C ASP A 269 4.76 1.43 -6.79
N ALA A 270 4.16 0.25 -6.91
CA ALA A 270 2.77 0.08 -7.30
C ALA A 270 1.82 0.33 -6.12
N LEU A 271 1.80 1.57 -5.64
CA LEU A 271 0.95 1.99 -4.54
C LEU A 271 -0.53 1.87 -4.90
N PHE A 272 -1.35 1.47 -3.94
CA PHE A 272 -2.81 1.39 -4.11
C PHE A 272 -3.54 1.85 -2.84
N HIS A 273 -4.81 2.17 -2.98
CA HIS A 273 -5.64 2.66 -1.88
C HIS A 273 -7.11 2.34 -2.13
N ALA A 274 -7.93 2.40 -1.10
CA ALA A 274 -9.33 1.96 -1.20
C ALA A 274 -10.16 2.82 -2.18
N ASP A 275 -10.10 4.16 -2.07
CA ASP A 275 -10.98 5.05 -2.84
C ASP A 275 -10.31 6.43 -3.03
N GLY A 276 -10.12 6.85 -4.26
CA GLY A 276 -9.51 8.14 -4.60
C GLY A 276 -10.43 9.35 -4.39
N GLY A 277 -11.75 9.13 -4.27
CA GLY A 277 -12.72 10.21 -4.08
C GLY A 277 -13.00 11.00 -5.35
N GLY A 278 -12.87 10.38 -6.52
CA GLY A 278 -13.12 10.98 -7.83
C GLY A 278 -11.86 11.48 -8.54
N TYR A 279 -10.72 11.52 -7.84
CA TYR A 279 -9.44 11.89 -8.43
C TYR A 279 -8.28 11.30 -7.62
N THR A 280 -7.34 10.61 -8.26
CA THR A 280 -6.12 10.17 -7.60
C THR A 280 -5.13 11.31 -7.42
N GLU A 281 -4.06 11.13 -6.67
CA GLU A 281 -3.15 12.22 -6.31
C GLU A 281 -1.77 12.05 -6.96
N TYR A 282 -1.08 13.16 -7.10
CA TYR A 282 0.32 13.19 -7.53
C TYR A 282 1.25 12.82 -6.36
N GLY A 283 2.25 11.99 -6.62
CA GLY A 283 3.21 11.56 -5.61
C GLY A 283 3.89 12.72 -4.86
N GLU A 284 4.19 13.81 -5.56
CA GLU A 284 4.79 15.03 -5.01
C GLU A 284 3.92 15.69 -3.93
N ASN A 285 2.59 15.66 -4.09
CA ASN A 285 1.67 16.33 -3.17
C ASN A 285 1.45 15.56 -1.86
N VAL A 286 1.72 14.25 -1.83
CA VAL A 286 1.46 13.43 -0.64
C VAL A 286 2.73 13.18 0.16
N TRP A 287 3.79 12.72 -0.51
CA TRP A 287 5.04 12.33 0.15
C TRP A 287 6.27 13.10 -0.38
N GLY A 288 6.08 14.09 -1.26
CA GLY A 288 7.19 14.84 -1.87
C GLY A 288 8.02 14.00 -2.86
N ILE A 289 7.46 12.91 -3.37
CA ILE A 289 8.15 11.97 -4.26
C ILE A 289 7.62 12.14 -5.67
N SER A 290 8.47 12.61 -6.59
CA SER A 290 8.15 12.64 -8.02
C SER A 290 8.41 11.26 -8.63
N LYS A 291 7.35 10.61 -9.08
CA LYS A 291 7.39 9.37 -9.84
C LYS A 291 6.62 9.59 -11.15
N PRO A 292 7.24 9.37 -12.31
CA PRO A 292 6.59 9.67 -13.59
C PRO A 292 5.30 8.87 -13.82
N TYR A 293 5.16 7.72 -13.19
CA TYR A 293 4.01 6.84 -13.27
C TYR A 293 2.97 7.05 -12.15
N LEU A 294 3.19 7.93 -11.16
CA LEU A 294 2.24 8.31 -10.09
C LEU A 294 1.70 9.73 -10.33
N GLN A 295 0.99 9.89 -11.43
CA GLN A 295 0.28 11.11 -11.76
C GLN A 295 -1.16 11.05 -11.25
N GLY A 296 -1.72 12.20 -10.90
CA GLY A 296 -3.14 12.29 -10.56
C GLY A 296 -4.01 12.09 -11.79
N VAL A 297 -5.01 11.21 -11.71
CA VAL A 297 -5.97 10.95 -12.79
C VAL A 297 -7.40 11.04 -12.29
N PRO A 298 -8.36 11.45 -13.14
CA PRO A 298 -9.78 11.35 -12.80
C PRO A 298 -10.19 9.88 -12.69
N GLU A 299 -11.15 9.61 -11.81
CA GLU A 299 -11.65 8.26 -11.58
C GLU A 299 -13.05 8.06 -12.17
N GLU A 300 -13.33 6.84 -12.59
CA GLU A 300 -14.70 6.40 -12.79
C GLU A 300 -15.40 6.31 -11.41
N LEU A 301 -16.59 6.92 -11.31
CA LEU A 301 -17.26 7.08 -10.03
C LEU A 301 -18.29 5.98 -9.80
N SER A 302 -18.03 5.09 -8.87
CA SER A 302 -19.03 4.16 -8.33
C SER A 302 -20.07 4.89 -7.46
N PRO A 303 -21.25 4.27 -7.22
CA PRO A 303 -22.19 4.79 -6.22
C PRO A 303 -21.59 4.94 -4.83
N GLN A 304 -20.57 4.14 -4.47
CA GLN A 304 -19.88 4.19 -3.20
C GLN A 304 -18.96 5.41 -3.12
N THR A 305 -18.17 5.67 -4.16
CA THR A 305 -17.24 6.82 -4.24
C THR A 305 -17.96 8.17 -4.15
N LYS A 306 -19.20 8.25 -4.63
CA LYS A 306 -20.05 9.45 -4.56
C LYS A 306 -20.56 9.75 -3.16
N LYS A 307 -20.48 8.82 -2.20
CA LYS A 307 -20.97 9.03 -0.83
C LYS A 307 -19.91 9.70 0.04
N PRO A 308 -20.22 10.89 0.60
CA PRO A 308 -19.32 11.53 1.55
C PRO A 308 -19.26 10.76 2.86
N TRP A 309 -18.11 10.82 3.51
CA TRP A 309 -17.98 10.47 4.92
C TRP A 309 -18.05 11.72 5.78
N THR A 310 -18.49 11.60 7.05
CA THR A 310 -18.64 12.73 7.96
C THR A 310 -18.09 12.37 9.33
N VAL A 311 -17.38 13.34 9.95
CA VAL A 311 -16.93 13.29 11.33
C VAL A 311 -17.40 14.57 12.01
N THR A 312 -18.14 14.44 13.13
CA THR A 312 -18.63 15.59 13.90
C THR A 312 -17.94 15.62 15.27
N LEU A 313 -17.44 16.79 15.66
CA LEU A 313 -16.75 17.04 16.92
C LEU A 313 -17.26 18.33 17.53
N THR A 314 -17.26 18.47 18.86
CA THR A 314 -17.40 19.78 19.51
C THR A 314 -16.12 20.59 19.33
N ARG A 315 -16.18 21.90 19.42
CA ARG A 315 -15.00 22.79 19.40
C ARG A 315 -14.01 22.43 20.50
N ASP A 316 -14.48 22.03 21.66
CA ASP A 316 -13.64 21.58 22.77
C ASP A 316 -12.91 20.27 22.44
N ALA A 317 -13.62 19.25 21.95
CA ALA A 317 -13.02 17.98 21.57
C ALA A 317 -11.98 18.13 20.43
N PHE A 318 -12.26 18.98 19.45
CA PHE A 318 -11.33 19.32 18.39
C PHE A 318 -10.07 19.98 18.95
N SER A 319 -10.22 20.99 19.81
CA SER A 319 -9.10 21.71 20.45
C SER A 319 -8.24 20.81 21.31
N LYS A 320 -8.86 19.91 22.10
CA LYS A 320 -8.15 18.91 22.92
C LYS A 320 -7.32 17.96 22.08
N LYS A 321 -7.86 17.44 20.95
CA LYS A 321 -7.10 16.57 20.03
C LYS A 321 -5.92 17.29 19.39
N LEU A 322 -6.09 18.55 18.96
CA LEU A 322 -4.99 19.37 18.45
C LEU A 322 -3.90 19.56 19.52
N SER A 323 -4.27 19.92 20.73
CA SER A 323 -3.34 20.13 21.84
C SER A 323 -2.58 18.86 22.20
N ALA A 324 -3.27 17.73 22.31
CA ALA A 324 -2.66 16.42 22.58
C ALA A 324 -1.67 15.96 21.50
N SER A 325 -1.82 16.50 20.29
CA SER A 325 -0.92 16.23 19.14
C SER A 325 0.19 17.29 18.98
N GLY A 326 0.37 18.21 19.93
CA GLY A 326 1.39 19.24 19.89
C GLY A 326 1.04 20.49 19.06
N TYR A 327 -0.22 20.64 18.64
CA TYR A 327 -0.70 21.76 17.81
C TYR A 327 -1.72 22.65 18.53
N GLY A 328 -1.58 22.80 19.85
CA GLY A 328 -2.53 23.56 20.67
C GLY A 328 -2.59 25.05 20.31
N VAL A 329 -3.79 25.55 20.01
CA VAL A 329 -4.08 26.97 19.74
C VAL A 329 -5.11 27.54 20.72
N GLY A 330 -5.36 26.86 21.82
CA GLY A 330 -6.48 27.14 22.71
C GLY A 330 -7.83 26.72 22.11
N LYS A 331 -8.93 27.35 22.51
CA LYS A 331 -10.26 27.02 21.97
C LYS A 331 -10.34 27.44 20.50
N ILE A 332 -10.64 26.47 19.62
CA ILE A 332 -10.74 26.71 18.17
C ILE A 332 -11.84 27.71 17.86
N GLN A 333 -11.54 28.73 17.06
CA GLN A 333 -12.45 29.82 16.68
C GLN A 333 -12.81 29.76 15.21
N ASN A 334 -11.78 29.54 14.32
CA ASN A 334 -11.97 29.56 12.89
C ASN A 334 -10.95 28.64 12.21
N ILE A 335 -11.30 28.12 11.03
CA ILE A 335 -10.41 27.37 10.12
C ILE A 335 -10.51 28.00 8.74
N LYS A 336 -9.37 28.42 8.19
CA LYS A 336 -9.29 28.95 6.82
C LYS A 336 -8.94 27.82 5.88
N LEU A 337 -9.87 27.49 4.99
CA LEU A 337 -9.74 26.46 3.96
C LEU A 337 -10.72 26.80 2.82
N SER A 338 -10.30 26.67 1.56
CA SER A 338 -11.18 26.81 0.40
C SER A 338 -12.16 25.64 0.30
N ASN A 339 -13.32 25.88 -0.32
CA ASN A 339 -14.35 24.84 -0.45
C ASN A 339 -13.90 23.71 -1.38
N LEU A 340 -14.23 22.48 -1.02
CA LEU A 340 -14.06 21.31 -1.86
C LEU A 340 -15.13 21.27 -2.95
N GLN A 341 -14.72 21.07 -4.19
CA GLN A 341 -15.60 20.83 -5.32
C GLN A 341 -15.38 19.38 -5.80
N PHE A 342 -16.21 18.47 -5.30
CA PHE A 342 -16.11 17.05 -5.62
C PHE A 342 -16.11 16.80 -7.14
N GLY A 343 -15.18 15.95 -7.61
CA GLY A 343 -15.04 15.58 -9.03
C GLY A 343 -14.51 16.69 -9.95
N LYS A 344 -14.01 17.81 -9.41
CA LYS A 344 -13.43 18.90 -10.19
C LYS A 344 -11.96 19.13 -9.83
N VAL A 345 -11.21 19.68 -10.77
CA VAL A 345 -9.84 20.13 -10.55
C VAL A 345 -9.86 21.41 -9.70
N HIS A 346 -8.99 21.49 -8.71
CA HIS A 346 -8.87 22.63 -7.79
C HIS A 346 -7.65 23.49 -8.16
N TYR A 347 -7.83 24.80 -8.10
CA TYR A 347 -6.77 25.78 -8.36
C TYR A 347 -6.40 26.60 -7.13
N ALA A 348 -7.10 26.44 -6.01
CA ALA A 348 -6.79 27.12 -4.77
C ALA A 348 -5.46 26.64 -4.19
N GLY A 349 -4.59 27.55 -3.73
CA GLY A 349 -3.25 27.21 -3.26
C GLY A 349 -3.20 26.39 -1.96
N ASP A 350 -4.33 26.24 -1.26
CA ASP A 350 -4.49 25.43 -0.05
C ASP A 350 -4.96 24.00 -0.32
N ARG A 351 -5.25 23.67 -1.62
CA ARG A 351 -5.59 22.32 -2.07
C ARG A 351 -4.67 21.86 -3.19
N THR A 352 -4.61 20.54 -3.37
CA THR A 352 -4.01 19.92 -4.55
C THR A 352 -5.00 20.03 -5.73
N PRO A 353 -4.57 19.83 -6.98
CA PRO A 353 -5.48 19.72 -8.12
C PRO A 353 -6.56 18.65 -7.92
N ALA A 354 -6.24 17.56 -7.23
CA ALA A 354 -7.17 16.49 -6.88
C ALA A 354 -8.15 16.85 -5.73
N GLY A 355 -8.06 18.05 -5.14
CA GLY A 355 -8.95 18.53 -4.08
C GLY A 355 -8.51 18.20 -2.66
N ARG A 356 -7.40 17.45 -2.46
CA ARG A 356 -6.90 17.19 -1.11
C ARG A 356 -6.28 18.41 -0.48
N VAL A 357 -6.43 18.53 0.85
CA VAL A 357 -5.93 19.68 1.61
C VAL A 357 -4.40 19.63 1.67
N LYS A 358 -3.74 20.60 1.05
CA LYS A 358 -2.28 20.83 1.19
C LYS A 358 -2.00 21.55 2.50
N LYS A 359 -2.78 22.56 2.80
CA LYS A 359 -2.55 23.46 3.93
C LYS A 359 -3.88 24.07 4.38
N LEU A 360 -4.13 24.03 5.68
CA LEU A 360 -5.22 24.79 6.32
C LEU A 360 -4.68 25.56 7.53
N ILE A 361 -5.37 26.62 7.91
CA ILE A 361 -4.98 27.45 9.06
C ILE A 361 -6.06 27.33 10.13
N CYS A 362 -5.69 26.76 11.28
CA CYS A 362 -6.52 26.69 12.48
C CYS A 362 -6.20 27.90 13.36
N ARG A 363 -7.21 28.73 13.68
CA ARG A 363 -7.11 29.86 14.61
C ARG A 363 -7.90 29.57 15.87
N GLY A 364 -7.29 29.78 17.00
CA GLY A 364 -7.92 29.62 18.31
C GLY A 364 -7.66 30.83 19.23
N SER A 365 -8.06 30.71 20.51
CA SER A 365 -7.91 31.79 21.51
C SER A 365 -6.45 32.15 21.80
N ASN A 366 -5.51 31.24 21.58
CA ASN A 366 -4.09 31.39 21.94
C ASN A 366 -3.18 31.40 20.69
N GLY A 367 -3.71 31.84 19.53
CA GLY A 367 -2.91 31.97 18.30
C GLY A 367 -3.41 31.09 17.14
N TRP A 368 -2.51 30.70 16.26
CA TRP A 368 -2.86 29.95 15.08
C TRP A 368 -1.78 28.91 14.75
N VAL A 369 -2.19 27.85 14.01
CA VAL A 369 -1.29 26.83 13.47
C VAL A 369 -1.67 26.51 12.03
N SER A 370 -0.66 26.18 11.23
CA SER A 370 -0.84 25.68 9.87
C SER A 370 -0.63 24.18 9.86
N LEU A 371 -1.59 23.43 9.33
CA LEU A 371 -1.58 21.98 9.26
C LEU A 371 -1.78 21.50 7.83
N SER A 372 -1.21 20.34 7.48
CA SER A 372 -1.52 19.64 6.23
C SER A 372 -2.76 18.77 6.40
N GLY A 373 -3.42 18.42 5.28
CA GLY A 373 -4.52 17.46 5.28
C GLY A 373 -4.10 16.08 5.78
N VAL A 374 -2.85 15.66 5.50
CA VAL A 374 -2.27 14.42 6.01
C VAL A 374 -2.15 14.45 7.54
N THR A 375 -1.69 15.57 8.11
CA THR A 375 -1.63 15.76 9.57
C THR A 375 -3.04 15.73 10.18
N MET A 376 -4.00 16.41 9.58
CA MET A 376 -5.40 16.37 10.01
C MET A 376 -5.97 14.95 9.98
N ARG A 377 -5.71 14.21 8.90
CA ARG A 377 -6.11 12.80 8.77
C ARG A 377 -5.58 11.97 9.94
N LYS A 378 -4.29 12.13 10.29
CA LYS A 378 -3.67 11.42 11.40
C LYS A 378 -4.27 11.79 12.76
N ILE A 379 -4.43 13.08 13.06
CA ILE A 379 -4.94 13.56 14.35
C ILE A 379 -6.39 13.15 14.59
N PHE A 380 -7.23 13.26 13.55
CA PHE A 380 -8.67 13.08 13.68
C PHE A 380 -9.18 11.73 13.18
N GLY A 381 -8.31 10.84 12.67
CA GLY A 381 -8.69 9.53 12.12
C GLY A 381 -9.55 9.67 10.84
N LEU A 382 -9.28 10.66 10.01
CA LEU A 382 -10.06 10.91 8.79
C LEU A 382 -9.74 9.86 7.73
N ARG A 383 -10.74 9.51 6.91
CA ARG A 383 -10.54 8.50 5.86
C ARG A 383 -9.57 8.95 4.77
N SER A 384 -9.58 10.24 4.41
CA SER A 384 -8.69 10.84 3.41
C SER A 384 -8.30 12.26 3.80
N ALA A 385 -7.41 12.88 3.02
CA ALA A 385 -7.11 14.30 3.11
C ALA A 385 -8.01 15.19 2.23
N MET A 386 -9.02 14.61 1.56
CA MET A 386 -10.00 15.30 0.71
C MET A 386 -11.25 15.60 1.54
N PHE A 387 -11.32 16.78 2.16
CA PHE A 387 -12.41 17.16 3.06
C PHE A 387 -12.67 18.66 3.10
N ASP A 388 -13.87 19.03 3.58
CA ASP A 388 -14.25 20.36 4.03
C ASP A 388 -14.54 20.35 5.52
N ILE A 389 -14.59 21.54 6.13
CA ILE A 389 -14.93 21.77 7.54
C ILE A 389 -15.96 22.88 7.64
N LEU A 390 -17.10 22.56 8.26
CA LEU A 390 -18.17 23.50 8.52
C LEU A 390 -18.34 23.70 10.05
N PHE A 391 -18.43 24.94 10.49
CA PHE A 391 -18.83 25.27 11.86
C PHE A 391 -20.35 25.39 11.94
N LYS A 392 -20.98 24.65 12.86
CA LYS A 392 -22.41 24.75 13.17
C LYS A 392 -22.58 24.90 14.69
N GLY A 393 -22.71 26.12 15.16
CA GLY A 393 -22.73 26.42 16.61
C GLY A 393 -21.43 25.99 17.29
N ASP A 394 -21.52 25.10 18.28
CA ASP A 394 -20.36 24.55 18.98
C ASP A 394 -19.78 23.30 18.30
N GLN A 395 -20.32 22.90 17.15
CA GLN A 395 -19.86 21.73 16.42
C GLN A 395 -19.00 22.11 15.21
N LEU A 396 -17.99 21.26 14.92
CA LEU A 396 -17.28 21.17 13.64
C LEU A 396 -17.75 19.91 12.95
N ILE A 397 -18.19 20.07 11.71
CA ILE A 397 -18.58 18.97 10.82
C ILE A 397 -17.53 18.88 9.73
N ILE A 398 -16.76 17.79 9.72
CA ILE A 398 -15.76 17.49 8.70
C ILE A 398 -16.40 16.52 7.73
N THR A 399 -16.57 16.93 6.47
CA THR A 399 -17.16 16.09 5.42
C THR A 399 -16.15 15.89 4.31
N GLY A 400 -15.97 14.68 3.85
CA GLY A 400 -14.99 14.40 2.80
C GLY A 400 -15.32 13.18 1.95
N TYR A 401 -14.44 12.91 0.98
CA TYR A 401 -14.57 11.83 0.01
C TYR A 401 -13.30 11.01 -0.04
N GLY A 402 -13.41 9.78 -0.57
CA GLY A 402 -12.28 8.88 -0.71
C GLY A 402 -11.83 8.24 0.59
N TYR A 403 -10.94 7.25 0.45
CA TYR A 403 -10.35 6.52 1.56
C TYR A 403 -8.93 6.06 1.21
N GLY A 404 -7.94 6.54 1.95
CA GLY A 404 -6.52 6.25 1.74
C GLY A 404 -5.70 7.49 1.41
N HIS A 405 -4.49 7.25 0.91
CA HIS A 405 -3.54 8.30 0.54
C HIS A 405 -3.81 8.91 -0.84
N GLY A 406 -4.49 8.19 -1.73
CA GLY A 406 -4.87 8.66 -3.07
C GLY A 406 -3.84 8.39 -4.16
N LEU A 407 -2.73 7.71 -3.89
CA LEU A 407 -1.68 7.44 -4.88
C LEU A 407 -1.89 6.11 -5.60
N GLY A 408 -1.64 6.09 -6.91
CA GLY A 408 -1.70 4.90 -7.75
C GLY A 408 -3.11 4.31 -7.87
N LEU A 409 -3.25 2.98 -7.85
CA LEU A 409 -4.50 2.28 -8.09
C LEU A 409 -5.55 2.58 -7.01
N SER A 410 -6.71 3.08 -7.42
CA SER A 410 -7.90 3.14 -6.58
C SER A 410 -8.71 1.84 -6.73
N GLN A 411 -8.91 1.12 -5.64
CA GLN A 411 -9.60 -0.18 -5.66
C GLN A 411 -11.06 -0.04 -6.10
N TRP A 412 -11.81 0.92 -5.55
CA TRP A 412 -13.17 1.21 -5.98
C TRP A 412 -13.24 1.81 -7.38
N GLY A 413 -12.23 2.58 -7.80
CA GLY A 413 -12.14 3.09 -9.16
C GLY A 413 -11.87 1.98 -10.16
N ALA A 414 -11.02 1.01 -9.83
CA ALA A 414 -10.78 -0.18 -10.67
C ALA A 414 -12.05 -1.02 -10.86
N GLU A 415 -12.82 -1.24 -9.77
CA GLU A 415 -14.11 -1.91 -9.87
C GLU A 415 -15.10 -1.14 -10.72
N ALA A 416 -15.22 0.20 -10.55
CA ALA A 416 -16.12 1.01 -11.36
C ALA A 416 -15.76 0.97 -12.86
N MET A 417 -14.47 0.96 -13.19
CA MET A 417 -14.01 0.79 -14.57
C MET A 417 -14.38 -0.59 -15.12
N ALA A 418 -14.15 -1.66 -14.33
CA ALA A 418 -14.49 -3.02 -14.73
C ALA A 418 -15.99 -3.23 -14.88
N GLU A 419 -16.82 -2.68 -13.97
CA GLU A 419 -18.27 -2.70 -14.08
C GLU A 419 -18.77 -2.01 -15.36
N LYS A 420 -18.22 -0.84 -15.69
CA LYS A 420 -18.60 -0.04 -16.86
C LYS A 420 -18.20 -0.69 -18.17
N HIS A 421 -17.03 -1.30 -18.22
CA HIS A 421 -16.52 -1.98 -19.41
C HIS A 421 -17.27 -3.31 -19.66
N GLY A 422 -17.69 -3.98 -18.57
CA GLY A 422 -18.17 -5.36 -18.61
C GLY A 422 -17.03 -6.36 -18.64
N ASP A 423 -17.37 -7.65 -18.83
CA ASP A 423 -16.38 -8.71 -18.89
C ASP A 423 -15.65 -8.67 -20.24
N GLY A 424 -14.37 -8.31 -20.23
CA GLY A 424 -13.50 -8.17 -21.39
C GLY A 424 -12.20 -8.95 -21.20
N LYS A 425 -11.58 -9.37 -22.31
CA LYS A 425 -10.29 -10.04 -22.24
C LYS A 425 -9.21 -9.02 -21.89
N ASP A 426 -8.53 -9.27 -20.76
CA ASP A 426 -7.36 -8.51 -20.31
C ASP A 426 -7.60 -7.01 -20.00
N TYR A 427 -8.85 -6.61 -19.73
CA TYR A 427 -9.16 -5.21 -19.43
C TYR A 427 -8.46 -4.67 -18.18
N TYR A 428 -8.05 -5.54 -17.26
CA TYR A 428 -7.23 -5.16 -16.11
C TYR A 428 -5.93 -4.43 -16.51
N LYS A 429 -5.39 -4.65 -17.70
CA LYS A 429 -4.21 -3.94 -18.22
C LYS A 429 -4.51 -2.47 -18.53
N GLU A 430 -5.72 -2.20 -19.04
CA GLU A 430 -6.22 -0.83 -19.26
C GLU A 430 -6.43 -0.11 -17.91
N ILE A 431 -6.98 -0.83 -16.91
CA ILE A 431 -7.11 -0.31 -15.55
C ILE A 431 -5.74 0.07 -14.99
N LEU A 432 -4.75 -0.82 -15.10
CA LEU A 432 -3.38 -0.55 -14.62
C LEU A 432 -2.72 0.60 -15.36
N ALA A 433 -2.86 0.68 -16.68
CA ALA A 433 -2.32 1.77 -17.50
C ALA A 433 -2.97 3.13 -17.18
N HIS A 434 -4.26 3.14 -16.76
CA HIS A 434 -4.94 4.34 -16.31
C HIS A 434 -4.31 4.89 -15.02
N TYR A 435 -4.02 4.04 -14.03
CA TYR A 435 -3.51 4.46 -12.71
C TYR A 435 -1.99 4.60 -12.65
N TYR A 436 -1.24 3.92 -13.53
CA TYR A 436 0.23 3.96 -13.58
C TYR A 436 0.68 4.33 -15.00
N GLN A 437 0.77 5.63 -15.26
CA GLN A 437 1.02 6.16 -16.60
C GLN A 437 2.39 5.77 -17.15
N GLY A 438 2.44 5.43 -18.45
CA GLY A 438 3.68 5.11 -19.15
C GLY A 438 4.33 3.79 -18.74
N THR A 439 3.62 2.95 -17.97
CA THR A 439 4.10 1.63 -17.55
C THR A 439 3.70 0.52 -18.53
N LYS A 440 4.29 -0.66 -18.33
CA LYS A 440 3.94 -1.90 -19.04
C LYS A 440 3.69 -3.00 -18.02
N VAL A 441 2.85 -3.97 -18.39
CA VAL A 441 2.71 -5.22 -17.65
C VAL A 441 3.58 -6.27 -18.35
N GLU A 442 4.58 -6.78 -17.63
CA GLU A 442 5.55 -7.74 -18.16
C GLU A 442 5.57 -9.02 -17.32
N LYS A 443 5.80 -10.16 -17.98
CA LYS A 443 5.89 -11.46 -17.30
C LYS A 443 7.31 -11.69 -16.80
N TRP A 444 7.52 -11.79 -15.49
CA TRP A 444 8.84 -11.97 -14.87
C TRP A 444 9.17 -13.42 -14.52
N TYR A 445 8.17 -14.24 -14.21
CA TYR A 445 8.32 -15.68 -13.93
C TYR A 445 7.08 -16.47 -14.37
N LYS A 446 7.21 -17.80 -14.44
CA LYS A 446 6.16 -18.72 -14.87
C LYS A 446 5.36 -19.27 -13.70
#